data_2e4200cdcd9945941953a9a7a299e436
#
_entry.id   2e4200cdcd9945941953a9a7a299e436
#
_cell.length_a   1.000
_cell.length_b   1.000
_cell.length_c   1.000
_cell.angle_alpha   90.00
_cell.angle_beta   90.00
_cell.angle_gamma   90.00
#
_symmetry.space_group_name_H-M   'P 1'
#
loop_
_entity.id
_entity.type
_entity.pdbx_description
1 polymer ?
#
loop_
_entity_poly.entity_id
_entity_poly.type
_entity_poly.pdbx_seq_one_letter_code
_entity_poly.pdbx_strand_id
1 'polypeptide(L)'
;MRERLRNRPRLRPKVYGYLTEEKETLRQGFAALFLSSAGELIAGIVLAGISGTLDELVGLAVLIPAAIGMRGAIFGAMGSRLSTSIQTGLFRFDLRRGVLAENVQAAAVLSLVSGVFLAFLARVLCGILGVRTELSVIDYVVISTVGGIIAGVLLLGITVFVARLTVARGWDMDNIAAPMLTAAGDILTLPSLVLATYLIGIPVFSSVLGAVLVLAAVAAAYFGLRVGVENLRRILAESFPILAMTGAVTILVGVALQDREEQFTTLLALSILLPAFLQEGGALGGILSSRLSSKVHLGLIAPRGVPQFAALRDFTLTYIFAAGVYVFIGGASHLIAVALFEEGASPGFLAMIGVSALAGLIATTAAVLAAYYGSTLSYRLGLDPDTYGIPIITAAVDLLGFMSLIIALIVFGLAG
;
A
#
# COMPACT_ATOMS: atom_id res chain seq x y z
N MET A 1 36.36 -10.89 49.30
CA MET A 1 36.28 -11.35 47.89
C MET A 1 35.15 -12.38 47.66
N ARG A 2 34.33 -12.75 48.65
CA ARG A 2 33.21 -13.69 48.46
C ARG A 2 31.82 -13.05 48.35
N GLU A 3 31.67 -11.75 48.54
CA GLU A 3 30.36 -11.05 48.46
C GLU A 3 30.03 -10.45 47.06
N ARG A 4 30.97 -10.34 46.16
CA ARG A 4 30.73 -9.79 44.82
C ARG A 4 30.18 -10.78 43.78
N LEU A 5 30.00 -12.05 44.12
CA LEU A 5 29.49 -13.06 43.18
C LEU A 5 27.97 -13.37 43.38
N ARG A 6 27.26 -12.67 44.29
CA ARG A 6 25.87 -12.94 44.61
C ARG A 6 24.85 -12.06 43.91
N ASN A 7 25.30 -11.04 43.17
CA ASN A 7 24.44 -10.12 42.37
C ASN A 7 24.68 -10.24 40.89
N ARG A 8 24.77 -11.44 40.32
CA ARG A 8 24.49 -11.60 38.91
C ARG A 8 22.98 -11.51 38.74
N PRO A 9 22.44 -10.50 38.00
CA PRO A 9 21.03 -10.51 37.62
C PRO A 9 20.79 -11.80 36.85
N ARG A 10 19.94 -12.67 37.38
CA ARG A 10 19.47 -13.86 36.67
C ARG A 10 18.80 -13.35 35.39
N LEU A 11 19.49 -13.48 34.27
CA LEU A 11 18.96 -13.33 32.92
C LEU A 11 17.94 -14.46 32.66
N ARG A 12 16.83 -14.46 33.40
CA ARG A 12 15.62 -15.08 32.88
C ARG A 12 15.11 -14.13 31.82
N PRO A 13 14.86 -14.60 30.60
CA PRO A 13 14.31 -13.74 29.57
C PRO A 13 12.97 -13.22 30.06
N LYS A 14 12.91 -11.94 30.38
CA LYS A 14 11.72 -11.22 30.77
C LYS A 14 10.81 -10.95 29.55
N VAL A 15 10.58 -11.95 28.73
CA VAL A 15 9.59 -11.86 27.64
C VAL A 15 8.24 -11.51 28.25
N TYR A 16 7.87 -12.14 29.36
CA TYR A 16 6.63 -11.82 30.11
C TYR A 16 6.61 -10.39 30.67
N GLY A 17 7.73 -9.88 31.19
CA GLY A 17 7.82 -8.50 31.67
C GLY A 17 7.73 -7.50 30.53
N TYR A 18 8.33 -7.81 29.38
CA TYR A 18 8.27 -6.98 28.19
C TYR A 18 6.85 -6.92 27.59
N LEU A 19 6.16 -8.06 27.49
CA LEU A 19 4.79 -8.11 26.99
C LEU A 19 3.81 -7.37 27.91
N THR A 20 4.07 -7.30 29.23
CA THR A 20 3.27 -6.52 30.16
C THR A 20 3.53 -5.01 30.08
N GLU A 21 4.77 -4.60 29.82
CA GLU A 21 5.12 -3.19 29.56
C GLU A 21 4.55 -2.69 28.23
N GLU A 22 4.52 -3.53 27.21
CA GLU A 22 4.01 -3.20 25.86
C GLU A 22 2.54 -3.61 25.62
N LYS A 23 1.83 -4.01 26.66
CA LYS A 23 0.45 -4.54 26.55
C LYS A 23 -0.51 -3.56 25.84
N GLU A 24 -0.39 -2.28 26.13
CA GLU A 24 -1.23 -1.26 25.51
C GLU A 24 -0.85 -1.07 24.02
N THR A 25 0.45 -1.03 23.72
CA THR A 25 0.97 -0.98 22.34
C THR A 25 0.51 -2.20 21.54
N LEU A 26 0.57 -3.40 22.14
CA LEU A 26 0.10 -4.62 21.49
C LEU A 26 -1.40 -4.56 21.21
N ARG A 27 -2.21 -4.14 22.21
CA ARG A 27 -3.66 -4.05 22.04
C ARG A 27 -4.05 -3.06 20.93
N GLN A 28 -3.45 -1.86 20.95
CA GLN A 28 -3.74 -0.83 19.97
C GLN A 28 -3.23 -1.22 18.59
N GLY A 29 -2.02 -1.79 18.49
CA GLY A 29 -1.43 -2.24 17.24
C GLY A 29 -2.23 -3.37 16.59
N PHE A 30 -2.61 -4.40 17.34
CA PHE A 30 -3.48 -5.46 16.81
C PHE A 30 -4.86 -4.94 16.39
N ALA A 31 -5.47 -4.06 17.18
CA ALA A 31 -6.76 -3.48 16.81
C ALA A 31 -6.67 -2.70 15.50
N ALA A 32 -5.63 -1.90 15.31
CA ALA A 32 -5.40 -1.15 14.08
C ALA A 32 -5.14 -2.08 12.89
N LEU A 33 -4.25 -3.08 13.04
CA LEU A 33 -3.92 -4.02 11.98
C LEU A 33 -5.11 -4.89 11.58
N PHE A 34 -5.88 -5.44 12.53
CA PHE A 34 -7.08 -6.23 12.21
C PHE A 34 -8.18 -5.39 11.54
N LEU A 35 -8.34 -4.13 11.95
CA LEU A 35 -9.29 -3.23 11.29
C LEU A 35 -8.85 -2.91 9.86
N SER A 36 -7.56 -2.65 9.64
CA SER A 36 -6.98 -2.48 8.32
C SER A 36 -7.17 -3.73 7.47
N SER A 37 -6.76 -4.90 7.99
CA SER A 37 -6.92 -6.19 7.29
C SER A 37 -8.36 -6.47 6.89
N ALA A 38 -9.34 -6.11 7.74
CA ALA A 38 -10.76 -6.31 7.41
C ALA A 38 -11.18 -5.45 6.21
N GLY A 39 -10.70 -4.21 6.10
CA GLY A 39 -10.91 -3.36 4.94
C GLY A 39 -10.28 -3.94 3.67
N GLU A 40 -9.05 -4.43 3.78
CA GLU A 40 -8.31 -5.02 2.65
C GLU A 40 -8.89 -6.36 2.19
N LEU A 41 -9.45 -7.16 3.10
CA LEU A 41 -10.19 -8.37 2.72
C LEU A 41 -11.42 -8.05 1.89
N ILE A 42 -12.08 -6.90 2.13
CA ILE A 42 -13.18 -6.43 1.27
C ILE A 42 -12.65 -6.09 -0.14
N ALA A 43 -11.49 -5.42 -0.25
CA ALA A 43 -10.84 -5.19 -1.53
C ALA A 43 -10.48 -6.53 -2.23
N GLY A 44 -10.04 -7.51 -1.46
CA GLY A 44 -9.78 -8.87 -1.95
C GLY A 44 -11.04 -9.58 -2.46
N ILE A 45 -12.19 -9.41 -1.80
CA ILE A 45 -13.50 -9.92 -2.31
C ILE A 45 -13.81 -9.28 -3.66
N VAL A 46 -13.60 -8.00 -3.80
CA VAL A 46 -13.80 -7.29 -5.08
C VAL A 46 -12.86 -7.85 -6.14
N LEU A 47 -11.57 -8.06 -5.80
CA LEU A 47 -10.59 -8.64 -6.72
C LEU A 47 -11.01 -10.05 -7.17
N ALA A 48 -11.45 -10.90 -6.26
CA ALA A 48 -11.97 -12.22 -6.58
C ALA A 48 -13.23 -12.14 -7.46
N GLY A 49 -14.11 -11.16 -7.21
CA GLY A 49 -15.32 -10.93 -8.00
C GLY A 49 -15.09 -10.46 -9.43
N ILE A 50 -13.91 -9.90 -9.74
CA ILE A 50 -13.54 -9.46 -11.10
C ILE A 50 -12.64 -10.47 -11.83
N SER A 51 -12.44 -11.68 -11.29
CA SER A 51 -11.58 -12.72 -11.88
C SER A 51 -11.92 -12.99 -13.34
N GLY A 52 -13.20 -13.09 -13.71
CA GLY A 52 -13.63 -13.25 -15.10
C GLY A 52 -13.17 -12.12 -16.03
N THR A 53 -13.11 -10.87 -15.55
CA THR A 53 -12.57 -9.76 -16.34
C THR A 53 -11.05 -9.85 -16.49
N LEU A 54 -10.37 -10.40 -15.50
CA LEU A 54 -8.92 -10.65 -15.58
C LEU A 54 -8.62 -11.72 -16.64
N ASP A 55 -9.37 -12.82 -16.63
CA ASP A 55 -9.22 -13.90 -17.61
C ASP A 55 -9.51 -13.43 -19.05
N GLU A 56 -10.49 -12.50 -19.23
CA GLU A 56 -10.83 -11.94 -20.54
C GLU A 56 -9.80 -10.89 -21.05
N LEU A 57 -9.17 -10.15 -20.14
CA LEU A 57 -8.29 -9.01 -20.48
C LEU A 57 -6.85 -9.26 -20.02
N VAL A 58 -6.15 -10.11 -20.76
CA VAL A 58 -4.75 -10.46 -20.47
C VAL A 58 -3.87 -9.21 -20.41
N GLY A 59 -3.31 -8.95 -19.26
CA GLY A 59 -2.50 -7.77 -18.97
C GLY A 59 -3.16 -6.79 -17.99
N LEU A 60 -4.44 -6.92 -17.67
CA LEU A 60 -5.11 -6.04 -16.71
C LEU A 60 -4.50 -6.17 -15.30
N ALA A 61 -4.14 -7.38 -14.89
CA ALA A 61 -3.53 -7.64 -13.57
C ALA A 61 -2.25 -6.84 -13.33
N VAL A 62 -1.53 -6.48 -14.40
CA VAL A 62 -0.30 -5.66 -14.30
C VAL A 62 -0.57 -4.29 -13.66
N LEU A 63 -1.73 -3.69 -13.92
CA LEU A 63 -2.08 -2.37 -13.38
C LEU A 63 -2.55 -2.40 -11.93
N ILE A 64 -3.09 -3.53 -11.46
CA ILE A 64 -3.83 -3.60 -10.20
C ILE A 64 -3.00 -3.13 -8.99
N PRO A 65 -1.83 -3.73 -8.66
CA PRO A 65 -1.08 -3.33 -7.48
C PRO A 65 -0.63 -1.86 -7.55
N ALA A 66 -0.21 -1.41 -8.73
CA ALA A 66 0.27 -0.06 -8.92
C ALA A 66 -0.85 0.99 -8.84
N ALA A 67 -2.02 0.70 -9.40
CA ALA A 67 -3.17 1.60 -9.33
C ALA A 67 -3.68 1.74 -7.89
N ILE A 68 -3.77 0.64 -7.15
CA ILE A 68 -4.14 0.61 -5.73
C ILE A 68 -3.13 1.43 -4.91
N GLY A 69 -1.86 1.07 -4.92
CA GLY A 69 -0.81 1.74 -4.15
C GLY A 69 -0.70 3.24 -4.47
N MET A 70 -0.88 3.62 -5.74
CA MET A 70 -0.87 5.02 -6.16
C MET A 70 -2.02 5.82 -5.54
N ARG A 71 -3.24 5.25 -5.46
CA ARG A 71 -4.39 5.90 -4.83
C ARG A 71 -4.18 6.09 -3.34
N GLY A 72 -3.74 5.05 -2.65
CA GLY A 72 -3.39 5.11 -1.23
C GLY A 72 -2.36 6.21 -0.95
N ALA A 73 -1.30 6.29 -1.75
CA ALA A 73 -0.24 7.29 -1.59
C ALA A 73 -0.74 8.73 -1.85
N ILE A 74 -1.51 8.98 -2.92
CA ILE A 74 -2.02 10.33 -3.25
C ILE A 74 -3.00 10.82 -2.18
N PHE A 75 -4.01 10.01 -1.84
CA PHE A 75 -5.07 10.42 -0.93
C PHE A 75 -4.66 10.32 0.54
N GLY A 76 -3.78 9.38 0.90
CA GLY A 76 -3.15 9.32 2.21
C GLY A 76 -2.32 10.56 2.52
N ALA A 77 -1.47 10.98 1.58
CA ALA A 77 -0.70 12.22 1.71
C ALA A 77 -1.60 13.46 1.73
N MET A 78 -2.70 13.49 0.98
CA MET A 78 -3.70 14.54 1.07
C MET A 78 -4.34 14.57 2.46
N GLY A 79 -4.74 13.41 2.99
CA GLY A 79 -5.31 13.28 4.33
C GLY A 79 -4.39 13.84 5.42
N SER A 80 -3.11 13.48 5.39
CA SER A 80 -2.09 13.96 6.32
C SER A 80 -1.91 15.49 6.25
N ARG A 81 -1.82 16.07 5.04
CA ARG A 81 -1.74 17.54 4.86
C ARG A 81 -2.98 18.26 5.37
N LEU A 82 -4.17 17.71 5.15
CA LEU A 82 -5.41 18.26 5.68
C LEU A 82 -5.46 18.17 7.20
N SER A 83 -5.01 17.06 7.78
CA SER A 83 -4.89 16.89 9.23
C SER A 83 -4.01 17.98 9.85
N THR A 84 -2.80 18.16 9.33
CA THR A 84 -1.90 19.22 9.77
C THR A 84 -2.56 20.60 9.69
N SER A 85 -3.30 20.88 8.61
CA SER A 85 -3.99 22.17 8.44
C SER A 85 -5.15 22.38 9.42
N ILE A 86 -5.84 21.31 9.81
CA ILE A 86 -6.89 21.33 10.84
C ILE A 86 -6.27 21.58 12.20
N GLN A 87 -5.21 20.87 12.57
CA GLN A 87 -4.52 21.01 13.86
C GLN A 87 -3.91 22.41 14.03
N THR A 88 -3.38 23.00 12.96
CA THR A 88 -2.82 24.36 12.98
C THR A 88 -3.87 25.47 12.86
N GLY A 89 -5.15 25.13 12.71
CA GLY A 89 -6.24 26.10 12.57
C GLY A 89 -6.28 26.84 11.22
N LEU A 90 -5.49 26.38 10.24
CA LEU A 90 -5.43 26.98 8.89
C LEU A 90 -6.49 26.39 7.94
N PHE A 91 -7.15 25.29 8.34
CA PHE A 91 -8.16 24.64 7.53
C PHE A 91 -9.40 25.50 7.36
N ARG A 92 -9.79 25.72 6.11
CA ARG A 92 -11.07 26.34 5.72
C ARG A 92 -11.74 25.44 4.69
N PHE A 93 -13.03 25.23 4.84
CA PHE A 93 -13.83 24.48 3.88
C PHE A 93 -14.16 25.35 2.67
N ASP A 94 -13.17 25.52 1.78
CA ASP A 94 -13.31 26.26 0.53
C ASP A 94 -12.62 25.45 -0.59
N LEU A 95 -13.41 25.01 -1.58
CA LEU A 95 -12.92 24.26 -2.74
C LEU A 95 -12.31 25.17 -3.84
N ARG A 96 -12.40 26.49 -3.66
CA ARG A 96 -11.89 27.46 -4.65
C ARG A 96 -10.55 28.05 -4.24
N ARG A 97 -10.29 28.18 -2.95
CA ARG A 97 -9.10 28.82 -2.40
C ARG A 97 -8.62 28.15 -1.12
N GLY A 98 -7.32 28.24 -0.86
CA GLY A 98 -6.69 27.74 0.37
C GLY A 98 -6.27 26.28 0.31
N VAL A 99 -5.88 25.75 1.47
CA VAL A 99 -5.24 24.45 1.60
C VAL A 99 -6.07 23.31 1.00
N LEU A 100 -7.39 23.32 1.21
CA LEU A 100 -8.26 22.29 0.63
C LEU A 100 -8.25 22.34 -0.90
N ALA A 101 -8.44 23.51 -1.50
CA ALA A 101 -8.44 23.69 -2.96
C ALA A 101 -7.11 23.25 -3.60
N GLU A 102 -5.99 23.63 -2.99
CA GLU A 102 -4.64 23.26 -3.47
C GLU A 102 -4.41 21.76 -3.41
N ASN A 103 -4.83 21.10 -2.34
CA ASN A 103 -4.72 19.65 -2.20
C ASN A 103 -5.64 18.90 -3.17
N VAL A 104 -6.86 19.39 -3.42
CA VAL A 104 -7.78 18.83 -4.44
C VAL A 104 -7.17 18.94 -5.83
N GLN A 105 -6.62 20.10 -6.19
CA GLN A 105 -5.95 20.31 -7.46
C GLN A 105 -4.71 19.40 -7.59
N ALA A 106 -3.90 19.30 -6.54
CA ALA A 106 -2.74 18.43 -6.53
C ALA A 106 -3.13 16.95 -6.72
N ALA A 107 -4.14 16.47 -5.99
CA ALA A 107 -4.63 15.10 -6.12
C ALA A 107 -5.16 14.81 -7.53
N ALA A 108 -5.87 15.75 -8.15
CA ALA A 108 -6.36 15.61 -9.51
C ALA A 108 -5.20 15.56 -10.54
N VAL A 109 -4.23 16.47 -10.46
CA VAL A 109 -3.06 16.48 -11.35
C VAL A 109 -2.22 15.23 -11.15
N LEU A 110 -1.91 14.86 -9.90
CA LEU A 110 -1.13 13.65 -9.59
C LEU A 110 -1.85 12.39 -10.10
N SER A 111 -3.17 12.28 -9.90
CA SER A 111 -3.95 11.14 -10.37
C SER A 111 -3.91 11.00 -11.89
N LEU A 112 -4.05 12.09 -12.61
CA LEU A 112 -4.03 12.11 -14.09
C LEU A 112 -2.63 11.77 -14.63
N VAL A 113 -1.60 12.44 -14.12
CA VAL A 113 -0.22 12.25 -14.58
C VAL A 113 0.29 10.86 -14.22
N SER A 114 0.01 10.40 -12.99
CA SER A 114 0.41 9.06 -12.55
C SER A 114 -0.30 7.96 -13.34
N GLY A 115 -1.60 8.14 -13.66
CA GLY A 115 -2.35 7.17 -14.47
C GLY A 115 -1.70 6.97 -15.85
N VAL A 116 -1.36 8.05 -16.52
CA VAL A 116 -0.65 7.97 -17.82
C VAL A 116 0.75 7.37 -17.66
N PHE A 117 1.49 7.79 -16.63
CA PHE A 117 2.83 7.26 -16.34
C PHE A 117 2.80 5.75 -16.10
N LEU A 118 1.90 5.25 -15.26
CA LEU A 118 1.75 3.82 -14.97
C LEU A 118 1.40 3.02 -16.22
N ALA A 119 0.53 3.55 -17.10
CA ALA A 119 0.15 2.91 -18.35
C ALA A 119 1.34 2.68 -19.26
N PHE A 120 2.15 3.72 -19.49
CA PHE A 120 3.37 3.59 -20.29
C PHE A 120 4.36 2.61 -19.65
N LEU A 121 4.56 2.73 -18.33
CA LEU A 121 5.50 1.89 -17.61
C LEU A 121 5.07 0.42 -17.64
N ALA A 122 3.78 0.12 -17.43
CA ALA A 122 3.23 -1.22 -17.49
C ALA A 122 3.50 -1.85 -18.87
N ARG A 123 3.20 -1.13 -19.95
CA ARG A 123 3.43 -1.64 -21.31
C ARG A 123 4.90 -1.87 -21.62
N VAL A 124 5.77 -0.96 -21.18
CA VAL A 124 7.22 -1.09 -21.37
C VAL A 124 7.76 -2.29 -20.62
N LEU A 125 7.38 -2.46 -19.35
CA LEU A 125 7.86 -3.58 -18.52
C LEU A 125 7.32 -4.93 -19.03
N CYS A 126 6.05 -5.01 -19.46
CA CYS A 126 5.55 -6.21 -20.14
C CYS A 126 6.41 -6.58 -21.35
N GLY A 127 6.79 -5.59 -22.17
CA GLY A 127 7.64 -5.81 -23.33
C GLY A 127 9.06 -6.27 -22.99
N ILE A 128 9.68 -5.68 -21.98
CA ILE A 128 11.04 -6.03 -21.53
C ILE A 128 11.09 -7.41 -20.88
N LEU A 129 10.09 -7.73 -20.05
CA LEU A 129 10.04 -8.98 -19.29
C LEU A 129 9.36 -10.13 -20.05
N GLY A 130 8.87 -9.86 -21.27
CA GLY A 130 8.26 -10.88 -22.13
C GLY A 130 6.89 -11.38 -21.62
N VAL A 131 6.22 -10.62 -20.75
CA VAL A 131 4.90 -10.96 -20.24
C VAL A 131 3.85 -10.70 -21.31
N ARG A 132 2.99 -11.69 -21.55
CA ARG A 132 1.91 -11.58 -22.54
C ARG A 132 0.90 -10.52 -22.10
N THR A 133 0.50 -9.68 -23.02
CA THR A 133 -0.59 -8.73 -22.85
C THR A 133 -1.23 -8.48 -24.22
N GLU A 134 -2.55 -8.48 -24.24
CA GLU A 134 -3.33 -8.11 -25.44
C GLU A 134 -3.65 -6.62 -25.46
N LEU A 135 -3.42 -5.92 -24.33
CA LEU A 135 -3.70 -4.50 -24.19
C LEU A 135 -2.64 -3.64 -24.91
N SER A 136 -3.09 -2.73 -25.74
CA SER A 136 -2.25 -1.70 -26.34
C SER A 136 -1.82 -0.64 -25.32
N VAL A 137 -0.85 0.21 -25.67
CA VAL A 137 -0.47 1.37 -24.83
C VAL A 137 -1.68 2.26 -24.54
N ILE A 138 -2.53 2.45 -25.53
CA ILE A 138 -3.72 3.31 -25.43
C ILE A 138 -4.74 2.69 -24.50
N ASP A 139 -4.95 1.38 -24.54
CA ASP A 139 -5.85 0.68 -23.63
C ASP A 139 -5.38 0.81 -22.18
N TYR A 140 -4.08 0.62 -21.93
CA TYR A 140 -3.50 0.87 -20.63
C TYR A 140 -3.71 2.32 -20.15
N VAL A 141 -3.54 3.32 -21.05
CA VAL A 141 -3.79 4.74 -20.73
C VAL A 141 -5.26 4.97 -20.37
N VAL A 142 -6.19 4.44 -21.15
CA VAL A 142 -7.63 4.61 -20.90
C VAL A 142 -8.00 3.95 -19.58
N ILE A 143 -7.63 2.69 -19.38
CA ILE A 143 -7.98 1.93 -18.15
C ILE A 143 -7.40 2.61 -16.91
N SER A 144 -6.09 2.85 -16.91
CA SER A 144 -5.40 3.42 -15.74
C SER A 144 -5.87 4.84 -15.40
N THR A 145 -6.06 5.67 -16.44
CA THR A 145 -6.37 7.09 -16.23
C THR A 145 -7.84 7.28 -15.92
N VAL A 146 -8.75 6.68 -16.70
CA VAL A 146 -10.20 6.80 -16.44
C VAL A 146 -10.57 6.11 -15.15
N GLY A 147 -10.13 4.86 -14.93
CA GLY A 147 -10.32 4.18 -13.66
C GLY A 147 -9.77 4.99 -12.49
N GLY A 148 -8.60 5.60 -12.71
CA GLY A 148 -8.01 6.52 -11.75
C GLY A 148 -8.80 7.80 -11.49
N ILE A 149 -9.45 8.37 -12.48
CA ILE A 149 -10.32 9.54 -12.31
C ILE A 149 -11.57 9.13 -11.53
N ILE A 150 -12.22 8.02 -11.89
CA ILE A 150 -13.43 7.53 -11.21
C ILE A 150 -13.12 7.28 -9.71
N ALA A 151 -12.10 6.46 -9.41
CA ALA A 151 -11.69 6.19 -8.05
C ALA A 151 -11.28 7.49 -7.32
N GLY A 152 -10.55 8.35 -8.00
CA GLY A 152 -10.08 9.63 -7.43
C GLY A 152 -11.20 10.57 -7.04
N VAL A 153 -12.26 10.68 -7.85
CA VAL A 153 -13.44 11.50 -7.52
C VAL A 153 -14.17 10.95 -6.29
N LEU A 154 -14.35 9.62 -6.22
CA LEU A 154 -14.97 8.97 -5.06
C LEU A 154 -14.14 9.15 -3.79
N LEU A 155 -12.82 8.91 -3.87
CA LEU A 155 -11.90 9.11 -2.76
C LEU A 155 -11.80 10.56 -2.31
N LEU A 156 -11.84 11.50 -3.24
CA LEU A 156 -11.89 12.92 -2.91
C LEU A 156 -13.14 13.24 -2.09
N GLY A 157 -14.30 12.72 -2.50
CA GLY A 157 -15.55 12.86 -1.75
C GLY A 157 -15.42 12.32 -0.32
N ILE A 158 -14.87 11.12 -0.16
CA ILE A 158 -14.62 10.52 1.15
C ILE A 158 -13.63 11.35 1.98
N THR A 159 -12.51 11.77 1.38
CA THR A 159 -11.49 12.59 2.08
C THR A 159 -12.07 13.89 2.61
N VAL A 160 -12.82 14.60 1.78
CA VAL A 160 -13.49 15.86 2.14
C VAL A 160 -14.57 15.63 3.21
N PHE A 161 -15.32 14.53 3.10
CA PHE A 161 -16.33 14.16 4.10
C PHE A 161 -15.68 13.83 5.46
N VAL A 162 -14.61 13.05 5.47
CA VAL A 162 -13.85 12.72 6.69
C VAL A 162 -13.27 13.97 7.32
N ALA A 163 -12.65 14.88 6.54
CA ALA A 163 -12.13 16.13 7.03
C ALA A 163 -13.22 17.00 7.68
N ARG A 164 -14.40 17.09 7.04
CA ARG A 164 -15.54 17.82 7.60
C ARG A 164 -16.06 17.20 8.90
N LEU A 165 -16.17 15.88 8.94
CA LEU A 165 -16.64 15.15 10.12
C LEU A 165 -15.66 15.31 11.29
N THR A 166 -14.37 15.27 11.02
CA THR A 166 -13.29 15.47 11.99
C THR A 166 -13.38 16.86 12.63
N VAL A 167 -13.50 17.90 11.81
CA VAL A 167 -13.68 19.27 12.31
C VAL A 167 -14.97 19.41 13.13
N ALA A 168 -16.08 18.83 12.66
CA ALA A 168 -17.38 18.94 13.33
C ALA A 168 -17.45 18.20 14.68
N ARG A 169 -16.72 17.08 14.81
CA ARG A 169 -16.75 16.23 16.02
C ARG A 169 -15.51 16.37 16.92
N GLY A 170 -14.52 17.17 16.51
CA GLY A 170 -13.27 17.32 17.24
C GLY A 170 -12.43 16.03 17.28
N TRP A 171 -12.53 15.20 16.23
CA TRP A 171 -11.76 13.97 16.14
C TRP A 171 -10.35 14.25 15.63
N ASP A 172 -9.42 13.34 15.90
CA ASP A 172 -8.08 13.41 15.34
C ASP A 172 -8.05 12.76 13.95
N MET A 173 -7.83 13.61 12.93
CA MET A 173 -7.81 13.15 11.54
C MET A 173 -6.63 12.20 11.25
N ASP A 174 -5.50 12.37 11.93
CA ASP A 174 -4.33 11.51 11.70
C ASP A 174 -4.62 10.03 12.05
N ASN A 175 -5.44 9.81 13.07
CA ASN A 175 -5.81 8.47 13.50
C ASN A 175 -6.88 7.80 12.60
N ILE A 176 -7.67 8.60 11.86
CA ILE A 176 -8.85 8.10 11.13
C ILE A 176 -8.61 8.13 9.62
N ALA A 177 -7.99 9.21 9.10
CA ALA A 177 -7.92 9.43 7.67
C ALA A 177 -7.06 8.40 6.96
N ALA A 178 -5.85 8.11 7.46
CA ALA A 178 -4.93 7.22 6.76
C ALA A 178 -5.52 5.81 6.57
N PRO A 179 -5.99 5.09 7.63
CA PRO A 179 -6.57 3.75 7.45
C PRO A 179 -7.83 3.75 6.59
N MET A 180 -8.73 4.74 6.78
CA MET A 180 -9.97 4.81 6.00
C MET A 180 -9.73 5.13 4.53
N LEU A 181 -8.82 6.03 4.22
CA LEU A 181 -8.56 6.44 2.84
C LEU A 181 -7.80 5.37 2.07
N THR A 182 -6.90 4.63 2.74
CA THR A 182 -6.21 3.50 2.11
C THR A 182 -7.21 2.39 1.79
N ALA A 183 -7.95 1.89 2.78
CA ALA A 183 -8.93 0.83 2.55
C ALA A 183 -10.02 1.24 1.53
N ALA A 184 -10.53 2.48 1.58
CA ALA A 184 -11.46 2.98 0.58
C ALA A 184 -10.80 3.06 -0.82
N GLY A 185 -9.51 3.43 -0.87
CA GLY A 185 -8.71 3.45 -2.09
C GLY A 185 -8.68 2.10 -2.77
N ASP A 186 -8.37 1.06 -2.02
CA ASP A 186 -8.21 -0.29 -2.52
C ASP A 186 -9.55 -0.88 -2.97
N ILE A 187 -10.61 -0.69 -2.18
CA ILE A 187 -11.97 -1.13 -2.52
C ILE A 187 -12.50 -0.43 -3.79
N LEU A 188 -12.28 0.88 -3.94
CA LEU A 188 -12.86 1.67 -5.03
C LEU A 188 -12.04 1.61 -6.31
N THR A 189 -10.73 1.40 -6.24
CA THR A 189 -9.87 1.39 -7.41
C THR A 189 -10.17 0.21 -8.33
N LEU A 190 -10.38 -0.98 -7.79
CA LEU A 190 -10.64 -2.19 -8.57
C LEU A 190 -11.90 -2.08 -9.44
N PRO A 191 -13.09 -1.77 -8.90
CA PRO A 191 -14.27 -1.59 -9.72
C PRO A 191 -14.13 -0.45 -10.74
N SER A 192 -13.38 0.61 -10.37
CA SER A 192 -13.15 1.74 -11.26
C SER A 192 -12.29 1.36 -12.46
N LEU A 193 -11.27 0.50 -12.27
CA LEU A 193 -10.48 -0.04 -13.38
C LEU A 193 -11.36 -0.89 -14.30
N VAL A 194 -12.20 -1.78 -13.73
CA VAL A 194 -13.12 -2.60 -14.52
C VAL A 194 -14.14 -1.74 -15.28
N LEU A 195 -14.70 -0.71 -14.65
CA LEU A 195 -15.58 0.23 -15.36
C LEU A 195 -14.87 0.92 -16.54
N ALA A 196 -13.59 1.21 -16.40
CA ALA A 196 -12.83 1.81 -17.49
C ALA A 196 -12.57 0.83 -18.64
N THR A 197 -12.57 -0.50 -18.41
CA THR A 197 -12.40 -1.48 -19.49
C THR A 197 -13.54 -1.48 -20.50
N TYR A 198 -14.74 -1.08 -20.11
CA TYR A 198 -15.87 -0.95 -21.05
C TYR A 198 -15.65 0.16 -22.11
N LEU A 199 -14.66 1.02 -21.94
CA LEU A 199 -14.32 2.07 -22.89
C LEU A 199 -13.27 1.64 -23.93
N ILE A 200 -12.59 0.53 -23.69
CA ILE A 200 -11.65 -0.05 -24.65
C ILE A 200 -12.43 -0.91 -25.70
N GLY A 201 -11.82 -1.13 -26.85
CA GLY A 201 -12.46 -1.91 -27.91
C GLY A 201 -13.53 -1.16 -28.70
N ILE A 202 -13.87 0.09 -28.33
CA ILE A 202 -14.73 0.96 -29.15
C ILE A 202 -13.85 1.62 -30.21
N PRO A 203 -13.95 1.24 -31.51
CA PRO A 203 -13.07 1.74 -32.56
C PRO A 203 -13.09 3.28 -32.60
N VAL A 204 -11.92 3.89 -32.84
CA VAL A 204 -11.70 5.35 -32.90
C VAL A 204 -11.90 6.04 -31.52
N PHE A 205 -12.96 5.71 -30.76
CA PHE A 205 -13.26 6.39 -29.49
C PHE A 205 -12.15 6.17 -28.45
N SER A 206 -11.71 4.92 -28.23
CA SER A 206 -10.65 4.60 -27.24
C SER A 206 -9.34 5.30 -27.64
N SER A 207 -9.00 5.33 -28.95
CA SER A 207 -7.78 5.98 -29.43
C SER A 207 -7.82 7.50 -29.24
N VAL A 208 -8.94 8.13 -29.54
CA VAL A 208 -9.14 9.59 -29.34
C VAL A 208 -9.13 9.92 -27.86
N LEU A 209 -9.85 9.15 -27.05
CA LEU A 209 -9.88 9.35 -25.60
C LEU A 209 -8.48 9.21 -24.99
N GLY A 210 -7.74 8.15 -25.34
CA GLY A 210 -6.37 7.95 -24.85
C GLY A 210 -5.44 9.12 -25.24
N ALA A 211 -5.50 9.59 -26.48
CA ALA A 211 -4.73 10.76 -26.91
C ALA A 211 -5.10 12.04 -26.13
N VAL A 212 -6.39 12.28 -25.91
CA VAL A 212 -6.88 13.41 -25.11
C VAL A 212 -6.38 13.32 -23.67
N LEU A 213 -6.41 12.12 -23.06
CA LEU A 213 -5.93 11.90 -21.69
C LEU A 213 -4.43 12.15 -21.55
N VAL A 214 -3.63 11.71 -22.54
CA VAL A 214 -2.18 11.98 -22.55
C VAL A 214 -1.92 13.50 -22.67
N LEU A 215 -2.60 14.17 -23.61
CA LEU A 215 -2.47 15.62 -23.78
C LEU A 215 -2.92 16.37 -22.50
N ALA A 216 -4.02 15.95 -21.88
CA ALA A 216 -4.51 16.52 -20.65
C ALA A 216 -3.50 16.31 -19.49
N ALA A 217 -2.87 15.13 -19.39
CA ALA A 217 -1.85 14.87 -18.38
C ALA A 217 -0.61 15.76 -18.58
N VAL A 218 -0.12 15.90 -19.80
CA VAL A 218 1.00 16.79 -20.12
C VAL A 218 0.65 18.25 -19.83
N ALA A 219 -0.54 18.69 -20.22
CA ALA A 219 -1.02 20.04 -19.93
C ALA A 219 -1.15 20.26 -18.41
N ALA A 220 -1.76 19.32 -17.68
CA ALA A 220 -1.92 19.41 -16.24
C ALA A 220 -0.56 19.46 -15.50
N ALA A 221 0.42 18.64 -15.92
CA ALA A 221 1.78 18.68 -15.38
C ALA A 221 2.45 20.03 -15.68
N TYR A 222 2.36 20.51 -16.92
CA TYR A 222 2.94 21.80 -17.33
C TYR A 222 2.34 22.98 -16.54
N PHE A 223 1.02 23.08 -16.52
CA PHE A 223 0.34 24.17 -15.80
C PHE A 223 0.53 24.06 -14.28
N GLY A 224 0.47 22.85 -13.72
CA GLY A 224 0.70 22.64 -12.29
C GLY A 224 2.11 23.04 -11.84
N LEU A 225 3.13 22.76 -12.64
CA LEU A 225 4.52 23.07 -12.32
C LEU A 225 4.94 24.51 -12.68
N ARG A 226 4.33 25.13 -13.72
CA ARG A 226 4.76 26.44 -14.23
C ARG A 226 3.86 27.58 -13.80
N VAL A 227 2.55 27.37 -13.72
CA VAL A 227 1.53 28.42 -13.51
C VAL A 227 0.85 28.25 -12.15
N GLY A 228 0.96 27.07 -11.54
CA GLY A 228 0.33 26.75 -10.25
C GLY A 228 0.82 27.63 -9.10
N VAL A 229 -0.03 27.76 -8.09
CA VAL A 229 0.31 28.38 -6.81
C VAL A 229 1.53 27.67 -6.21
N GLU A 230 2.42 28.39 -5.52
CA GLU A 230 3.69 27.87 -5.00
C GLU A 230 3.52 26.55 -4.21
N ASN A 231 2.49 26.45 -3.37
CA ASN A 231 2.18 25.23 -2.64
C ASN A 231 1.81 24.06 -3.55
N LEU A 232 1.00 24.29 -4.59
CA LEU A 232 0.64 23.27 -5.57
C LEU A 232 1.89 22.75 -6.30
N ARG A 233 2.75 23.65 -6.77
CA ARG A 233 4.01 23.31 -7.43
C ARG A 233 4.90 22.48 -6.51
N ARG A 234 5.00 22.87 -5.25
CA ARG A 234 5.78 22.15 -4.24
C ARG A 234 5.24 20.75 -4.02
N ILE A 235 3.92 20.59 -3.81
CA ILE A 235 3.28 19.26 -3.64
C ILE A 235 3.57 18.37 -4.84
N LEU A 236 3.43 18.87 -6.08
CA LEU A 236 3.67 18.10 -7.29
C LEU A 236 5.14 17.68 -7.43
N ALA A 237 6.07 18.62 -7.19
CA ALA A 237 7.50 18.37 -7.30
C ALA A 237 8.02 17.38 -6.24
N GLU A 238 7.47 17.40 -5.04
CA GLU A 238 7.85 16.49 -3.96
C GLU A 238 7.18 15.12 -4.10
N SER A 239 5.91 15.06 -4.50
CA SER A 239 5.15 13.81 -4.54
C SER A 239 5.41 12.98 -5.80
N PHE A 240 5.53 13.60 -6.98
CA PHE A 240 5.60 12.84 -8.24
C PHE A 240 6.83 11.93 -8.35
N PRO A 241 8.07 12.33 -7.98
CA PRO A 241 9.22 11.43 -8.03
C PRO A 241 9.05 10.18 -7.14
N ILE A 242 8.47 10.36 -5.96
CA ILE A 242 8.20 9.26 -5.02
C ILE A 242 7.16 8.32 -5.62
N LEU A 243 6.05 8.87 -6.12
CA LEU A 243 4.99 8.11 -6.78
C LEU A 243 5.50 7.36 -8.02
N ALA A 244 6.35 7.99 -8.83
CA ALA A 244 6.93 7.35 -10.00
C ALA A 244 7.83 6.16 -9.63
N MET A 245 8.64 6.33 -8.59
CA MET A 245 9.53 5.27 -8.11
C MET A 245 8.74 4.12 -7.47
N THR A 246 7.81 4.42 -6.57
CA THR A 246 6.97 3.38 -5.93
C THR A 246 6.09 2.70 -6.95
N GLY A 247 5.48 3.44 -7.89
CA GLY A 247 4.71 2.90 -9.00
C GLY A 247 5.52 1.98 -9.90
N ALA A 248 6.80 2.29 -10.15
CA ALA A 248 7.68 1.40 -10.91
C ALA A 248 7.91 0.06 -10.22
N VAL A 249 8.10 0.07 -8.90
CA VAL A 249 8.27 -1.15 -8.11
C VAL A 249 6.97 -1.95 -8.05
N THR A 250 5.83 -1.29 -7.83
CA THR A 250 4.53 -1.99 -7.74
C THR A 250 4.04 -2.52 -9.10
N ILE A 251 4.43 -1.92 -10.23
CA ILE A 251 4.21 -2.53 -11.55
C ILE A 251 4.95 -3.88 -11.68
N LEU A 252 6.14 -4.02 -11.11
CA LEU A 252 6.83 -5.33 -11.11
C LEU A 252 6.03 -6.39 -10.35
N VAL A 253 5.35 -6.01 -9.27
CA VAL A 253 4.40 -6.90 -8.57
C VAL A 253 3.25 -7.29 -9.51
N GLY A 254 2.69 -6.32 -10.22
CA GLY A 254 1.62 -6.55 -11.19
C GLY A 254 2.03 -7.45 -12.36
N VAL A 255 3.26 -7.28 -12.87
CA VAL A 255 3.83 -8.15 -13.91
C VAL A 255 3.97 -9.60 -13.38
N ALA A 256 4.47 -9.76 -12.15
CA ALA A 256 4.60 -11.06 -11.53
C ALA A 256 3.24 -11.70 -11.19
N LEU A 257 2.23 -10.87 -10.88
CA LEU A 257 0.85 -11.30 -10.69
C LEU A 257 0.24 -11.80 -12.01
N GLN A 258 0.45 -11.06 -13.10
CA GLN A 258 -0.03 -11.45 -14.44
C GLN A 258 0.55 -12.81 -14.89
N ASP A 259 1.82 -13.07 -14.60
CA ASP A 259 2.47 -14.34 -14.91
C ASP A 259 1.87 -15.53 -14.13
N ARG A 260 1.16 -15.26 -13.06
CA ARG A 260 0.52 -16.23 -12.15
C ARG A 260 -1.01 -16.07 -12.08
N GLU A 261 -1.60 -15.33 -13.01
CA GLU A 261 -3.01 -14.96 -12.99
C GLU A 261 -3.94 -16.18 -12.83
N GLU A 262 -3.70 -17.26 -13.56
CA GLU A 262 -4.48 -18.49 -13.52
C GLU A 262 -4.59 -19.10 -12.11
N GLN A 263 -3.54 -18.98 -11.28
CA GLN A 263 -3.59 -19.47 -9.90
C GLN A 263 -4.51 -18.63 -9.02
N PHE A 264 -4.50 -17.31 -9.24
CA PHE A 264 -5.32 -16.36 -8.47
C PHE A 264 -6.78 -16.36 -8.93
N THR A 265 -7.05 -16.60 -10.20
CA THR A 265 -8.43 -16.72 -10.73
C THR A 265 -9.05 -18.08 -10.43
N THR A 266 -8.27 -19.16 -10.37
CA THR A 266 -8.74 -20.50 -9.99
C THR A 266 -8.96 -20.60 -8.48
N LEU A 267 -7.98 -20.16 -7.67
CA LEU A 267 -8.06 -20.18 -6.22
C LEU A 267 -8.43 -18.80 -5.69
N LEU A 268 -9.71 -18.44 -5.73
CA LEU A 268 -10.20 -17.10 -5.35
C LEU A 268 -9.81 -16.69 -3.93
N ALA A 269 -9.58 -17.65 -3.03
CA ALA A 269 -9.04 -17.38 -1.70
C ALA A 269 -7.68 -16.65 -1.75
N LEU A 270 -6.85 -16.90 -2.79
CA LEU A 270 -5.59 -16.18 -2.99
C LEU A 270 -5.81 -14.74 -3.45
N SER A 271 -6.80 -14.52 -4.34
CA SER A 271 -7.21 -13.16 -4.73
C SER A 271 -7.76 -12.36 -3.55
N ILE A 272 -8.51 -13.01 -2.64
CA ILE A 272 -9.00 -12.37 -1.41
C ILE A 272 -7.85 -12.06 -0.45
N LEU A 273 -6.86 -12.96 -0.36
CA LEU A 273 -5.69 -12.79 0.49
C LEU A 273 -4.78 -11.63 0.03
N LEU A 274 -4.61 -11.47 -1.28
CA LEU A 274 -3.53 -10.66 -1.88
C LEU A 274 -3.49 -9.20 -1.41
N PRO A 275 -4.58 -8.39 -1.48
CA PRO A 275 -4.54 -7.01 -1.02
C PRO A 275 -4.19 -6.91 0.47
N ALA A 276 -4.84 -7.71 1.32
CA ALA A 276 -4.58 -7.72 2.75
C ALA A 276 -3.13 -8.15 3.06
N PHE A 277 -2.60 -9.13 2.35
CA PHE A 277 -1.24 -9.62 2.54
C PHE A 277 -0.19 -8.57 2.22
N LEU A 278 -0.31 -7.88 1.08
CA LEU A 278 0.63 -6.83 0.67
C LEU A 278 0.54 -5.61 1.60
N GLN A 279 -0.67 -5.15 1.90
CA GLN A 279 -0.90 -4.00 2.77
C GLN A 279 -0.32 -4.21 4.16
N GLU A 280 -0.50 -5.40 4.76
CA GLU A 280 0.03 -5.69 6.10
C GLU A 280 1.56 -5.72 6.12
N GLY A 281 2.21 -6.19 5.06
CA GLY A 281 3.66 -6.10 4.90
C GLY A 281 4.16 -4.66 4.96
N GLY A 282 3.52 -3.78 4.19
CA GLY A 282 3.79 -2.34 4.18
C GLY A 282 3.51 -1.67 5.52
N ALA A 283 2.39 -2.00 6.18
CA ALA A 283 2.02 -1.45 7.48
C ALA A 283 3.04 -1.83 8.58
N LEU A 284 3.44 -3.10 8.66
CA LEU A 284 4.45 -3.58 9.60
C LEU A 284 5.80 -2.91 9.37
N GLY A 285 6.23 -2.78 8.11
CA GLY A 285 7.45 -2.07 7.73
C GLY A 285 7.40 -0.59 8.10
N GLY A 286 6.29 0.08 7.84
CA GLY A 286 6.06 1.49 8.17
C GLY A 286 6.05 1.74 9.69
N ILE A 287 5.32 0.94 10.46
CA ILE A 287 5.29 1.03 11.93
C ILE A 287 6.71 0.86 12.50
N LEU A 288 7.44 -0.15 12.03
CA LEU A 288 8.81 -0.38 12.50
C LEU A 288 9.75 0.77 12.12
N SER A 289 9.66 1.26 10.87
CA SER A 289 10.47 2.39 10.38
C SER A 289 10.26 3.64 11.22
N SER A 290 9.01 4.01 11.49
CA SER A 290 8.65 5.17 12.31
C SER A 290 9.19 5.03 13.76
N ARG A 291 9.05 3.85 14.39
CA ARG A 291 9.62 3.59 15.73
C ARG A 291 11.14 3.69 15.75
N LEU A 292 11.82 3.12 14.76
CA LEU A 292 13.27 3.18 14.65
C LEU A 292 13.75 4.61 14.38
N SER A 293 13.11 5.32 13.46
CA SER A 293 13.39 6.72 13.15
C SER A 293 13.32 7.60 14.39
N SER A 294 12.21 7.51 15.14
CA SER A 294 12.04 8.23 16.40
C SER A 294 13.16 7.93 17.41
N LYS A 295 13.54 6.66 17.58
CA LYS A 295 14.60 6.25 18.50
C LYS A 295 15.99 6.70 18.06
N VAL A 296 16.25 6.77 16.76
CA VAL A 296 17.52 7.30 16.22
C VAL A 296 17.61 8.81 16.46
N HIS A 297 16.52 9.56 16.20
CA HIS A 297 16.49 11.00 16.43
C HIS A 297 16.61 11.36 17.92
N LEU A 298 16.04 10.56 18.82
CA LEU A 298 16.18 10.72 20.27
C LEU A 298 17.53 10.24 20.81
N GLY A 299 18.43 9.72 19.96
CA GLY A 299 19.73 9.18 20.38
C GLY A 299 19.67 7.86 21.16
N LEU A 300 18.51 7.21 21.21
CA LEU A 300 18.32 5.92 21.90
C LEU A 300 18.91 4.74 21.12
N ILE A 301 19.03 4.87 19.81
CA ILE A 301 19.67 3.92 18.90
C ILE A 301 20.69 4.68 18.05
N ALA A 302 21.93 4.20 18.01
CA ALA A 302 22.93 4.75 17.09
C ALA A 302 22.73 4.17 15.69
N PRO A 303 22.85 4.98 14.61
CA PRO A 303 22.71 4.54 13.22
C PRO A 303 23.93 3.70 12.79
N ARG A 304 23.95 2.43 13.20
CA ARG A 304 25.04 1.47 12.92
C ARG A 304 24.57 0.38 11.97
N GLY A 305 25.52 -0.30 11.30
CA GLY A 305 25.21 -1.43 10.41
C GLY A 305 24.71 -2.68 11.15
N VAL A 306 24.95 -2.80 12.46
CA VAL A 306 24.49 -3.92 13.29
C VAL A 306 23.40 -3.43 14.24
N PRO A 307 22.24 -4.09 14.31
CA PRO A 307 21.13 -3.74 15.19
C PRO A 307 21.53 -3.81 16.67
N GLN A 308 21.16 -2.78 17.43
CA GLN A 308 21.34 -2.76 18.88
C GLN A 308 20.16 -3.46 19.57
N PHE A 309 20.33 -3.82 20.85
CA PHE A 309 19.29 -4.52 21.63
C PHE A 309 17.95 -3.78 21.65
N ALA A 310 17.97 -2.44 21.66
CA ALA A 310 16.75 -1.63 21.60
C ALA A 310 16.02 -1.79 20.26
N ALA A 311 16.70 -1.98 19.13
CA ALA A 311 16.10 -2.26 17.84
C ALA A 311 15.56 -3.70 17.78
N LEU A 312 16.28 -4.68 18.36
CA LEU A 312 15.84 -6.07 18.40
C LEU A 312 14.50 -6.24 19.18
N ARG A 313 14.25 -5.40 20.17
CA ARG A 313 12.95 -5.36 20.86
C ARG A 313 11.81 -4.96 19.93
N ASP A 314 12.01 -3.97 19.07
CA ASP A 314 11.01 -3.57 18.07
C ASP A 314 10.82 -4.64 17.00
N PHE A 315 11.90 -5.31 16.58
CA PHE A 315 11.80 -6.46 15.66
C PHE A 315 10.93 -7.58 16.25
N THR A 316 11.14 -7.93 17.51
CA THR A 316 10.34 -8.95 18.20
C THR A 316 8.85 -8.57 18.21
N LEU A 317 8.54 -7.30 18.48
CA LEU A 317 7.18 -6.79 18.47
C LEU A 317 6.55 -6.90 17.07
N THR A 318 7.29 -6.55 16.03
CA THR A 318 6.86 -6.67 14.63
C THR A 318 6.55 -8.11 14.25
N TYR A 319 7.38 -9.08 14.65
CA TYR A 319 7.10 -10.50 14.42
C TYR A 319 5.88 -11.02 15.19
N ILE A 320 5.62 -10.51 16.39
CA ILE A 320 4.40 -10.86 17.15
C ILE A 320 3.16 -10.35 16.41
N PHE A 321 3.18 -9.11 15.92
CA PHE A 321 2.10 -8.58 15.09
C PHE A 321 1.91 -9.40 13.81
N ALA A 322 2.99 -9.68 13.10
CA ALA A 322 2.98 -10.48 11.88
C ALA A 322 2.35 -11.85 12.09
N ALA A 323 2.75 -12.58 13.15
CA ALA A 323 2.22 -13.90 13.44
C ALA A 323 0.68 -13.87 13.66
N GLY A 324 0.16 -12.86 14.37
CA GLY A 324 -1.28 -12.73 14.57
C GLY A 324 -2.04 -12.35 13.29
N VAL A 325 -1.54 -11.37 12.56
CA VAL A 325 -2.23 -10.80 11.39
C VAL A 325 -2.20 -11.76 10.21
N TYR A 326 -1.06 -12.38 9.86
CA TYR A 326 -1.00 -13.30 8.74
C TYR A 326 -1.79 -14.58 8.95
N VAL A 327 -1.87 -15.09 10.20
CA VAL A 327 -2.78 -16.20 10.52
C VAL A 327 -4.22 -15.77 10.36
N PHE A 328 -4.58 -14.57 10.81
CA PHE A 328 -5.93 -14.03 10.68
C PHE A 328 -6.35 -13.87 9.21
N ILE A 329 -5.55 -13.17 8.38
CA ILE A 329 -5.91 -12.94 6.98
C ILE A 329 -5.95 -14.24 6.17
N GLY A 330 -5.03 -15.20 6.43
CA GLY A 330 -5.06 -16.49 5.78
C GLY A 330 -6.31 -17.29 6.11
N GLY A 331 -6.69 -17.36 7.39
CA GLY A 331 -7.94 -18.01 7.82
C GLY A 331 -9.19 -17.31 7.33
N ALA A 332 -9.23 -15.98 7.41
CA ALA A 332 -10.35 -15.16 6.95
C ALA A 332 -10.55 -15.28 5.44
N SER A 333 -9.48 -15.26 4.63
CA SER A 333 -9.56 -15.42 3.17
C SER A 333 -10.18 -16.75 2.77
N HIS A 334 -9.81 -17.85 3.45
CA HIS A 334 -10.46 -19.14 3.24
C HIS A 334 -11.95 -19.10 3.57
N LEU A 335 -12.30 -18.62 4.76
CA LEU A 335 -13.69 -18.59 5.22
C LEU A 335 -14.56 -17.73 4.29
N ILE A 336 -14.06 -16.59 3.84
CA ILE A 336 -14.74 -15.71 2.91
C ILE A 336 -14.92 -16.38 1.54
N ALA A 337 -13.85 -17.03 1.02
CA ALA A 337 -13.91 -17.71 -0.27
C ALA A 337 -14.96 -18.82 -0.28
N VAL A 338 -14.99 -19.67 0.74
CA VAL A 338 -15.98 -20.75 0.85
C VAL A 338 -17.39 -20.21 1.10
N ALA A 339 -17.54 -19.08 1.80
CA ALA A 339 -18.85 -18.50 2.09
C ALA A 339 -19.49 -17.77 0.90
N LEU A 340 -18.68 -17.14 0.03
CA LEU A 340 -19.17 -16.27 -1.05
C LEU A 340 -19.05 -16.89 -2.44
N PHE A 341 -18.16 -17.89 -2.61
CA PHE A 341 -17.88 -18.54 -3.89
C PHE A 341 -18.08 -20.05 -3.76
N GLU A 342 -17.70 -20.82 -4.78
CA GLU A 342 -17.85 -22.28 -4.78
C GLU A 342 -16.85 -23.01 -3.87
N GLU A 343 -17.15 -24.24 -3.47
CA GLU A 343 -16.30 -25.06 -2.59
C GLU A 343 -14.87 -25.25 -3.10
N GLY A 344 -14.62 -25.20 -4.41
CA GLY A 344 -13.30 -25.28 -5.04
C GLY A 344 -12.47 -24.00 -4.98
N ALA A 345 -13.02 -22.87 -4.52
CA ALA A 345 -12.36 -21.55 -4.52
C ALA A 345 -11.18 -21.42 -3.54
N SER A 346 -10.91 -22.45 -2.71
CA SER A 346 -9.84 -22.42 -1.70
C SER A 346 -9.13 -23.78 -1.57
N PRO A 347 -7.80 -23.79 -1.37
CA PRO A 347 -7.03 -25.01 -1.16
C PRO A 347 -7.23 -25.64 0.23
N GLY A 348 -8.06 -25.04 1.07
CA GLY A 348 -8.36 -25.49 2.43
C GLY A 348 -7.83 -24.58 3.54
N PHE A 349 -8.49 -24.66 4.71
CA PHE A 349 -8.24 -23.74 5.84
C PHE A 349 -6.78 -23.74 6.33
N LEU A 350 -6.23 -24.94 6.58
CA LEU A 350 -4.86 -25.07 7.08
C LEU A 350 -3.81 -24.69 6.03
N ALA A 351 -4.09 -24.98 4.74
CA ALA A 351 -3.22 -24.59 3.65
C ALA A 351 -3.15 -23.07 3.53
N MET A 352 -4.29 -22.36 3.58
CA MET A 352 -4.33 -20.90 3.50
C MET A 352 -3.63 -20.24 4.69
N ILE A 353 -3.81 -20.74 5.92
CA ILE A 353 -3.06 -20.27 7.09
C ILE A 353 -1.57 -20.53 6.92
N GLY A 354 -1.19 -21.72 6.47
CA GLY A 354 0.20 -22.11 6.27
C GLY A 354 0.90 -21.25 5.23
N VAL A 355 0.27 -21.05 4.06
CA VAL A 355 0.77 -20.17 2.99
C VAL A 355 0.94 -18.74 3.51
N SER A 356 -0.10 -18.18 4.12
CA SER A 356 -0.07 -16.81 4.63
C SER A 356 0.98 -16.62 5.73
N ALA A 357 1.08 -17.56 6.67
CA ALA A 357 2.05 -17.49 7.78
C ALA A 357 3.49 -17.65 7.29
N LEU A 358 3.77 -18.60 6.39
CA LEU A 358 5.13 -18.78 5.82
C LEU A 358 5.54 -17.57 4.98
N ALA A 359 4.68 -17.14 4.06
CA ALA A 359 4.90 -15.95 3.26
C ALA A 359 5.08 -14.71 4.14
N GLY A 360 4.21 -14.55 5.15
CA GLY A 360 4.24 -13.46 6.11
C GLY A 360 5.53 -13.42 6.94
N LEU A 361 6.07 -14.57 7.34
CA LEU A 361 7.36 -14.64 8.03
C LEU A 361 8.51 -14.14 7.15
N ILE A 362 8.54 -14.54 5.88
CA ILE A 362 9.56 -14.09 4.92
C ILE A 362 9.40 -12.61 4.63
N ALA A 363 8.16 -12.14 4.36
CA ALA A 363 7.83 -10.74 4.09
C ALA A 363 8.19 -9.84 5.29
N THR A 364 7.88 -10.28 6.52
CA THR A 364 8.24 -9.54 7.74
C THR A 364 9.74 -9.44 7.91
N THR A 365 10.49 -10.49 7.57
CA THR A 365 11.96 -10.44 7.62
C THR A 365 12.49 -9.40 6.63
N ALA A 366 11.96 -9.37 5.41
CA ALA A 366 12.30 -8.33 4.42
C ALA A 366 11.93 -6.93 4.92
N ALA A 367 10.74 -6.77 5.52
CA ALA A 367 10.27 -5.50 6.09
C ALA A 367 11.19 -5.02 7.24
N VAL A 368 11.60 -5.91 8.14
CA VAL A 368 12.54 -5.60 9.24
C VAL A 368 13.88 -5.12 8.71
N LEU A 369 14.42 -5.80 7.70
CA LEU A 369 15.68 -5.40 7.08
C LEU A 369 15.54 -4.06 6.35
N ALA A 370 14.50 -3.90 5.54
CA ALA A 370 14.23 -2.66 4.81
C ALA A 370 14.02 -1.47 5.76
N ALA A 371 13.22 -1.64 6.82
CA ALA A 371 12.96 -0.60 7.80
C ALA A 371 14.23 -0.20 8.57
N TYR A 372 15.03 -1.17 9.02
CA TYR A 372 16.25 -0.88 9.79
C TYR A 372 17.31 -0.17 8.94
N TYR A 373 17.64 -0.74 7.78
CA TYR A 373 18.65 -0.15 6.92
C TYR A 373 18.16 1.12 6.24
N GLY A 374 16.89 1.18 5.87
CA GLY A 374 16.25 2.37 5.31
C GLY A 374 16.28 3.55 6.28
N SER A 375 15.82 3.38 7.52
CA SER A 375 15.86 4.43 8.55
C SER A 375 17.29 4.86 8.90
N THR A 376 18.23 3.90 8.99
CA THR A 376 19.64 4.19 9.28
C THR A 376 20.29 4.99 8.14
N LEU A 377 20.01 4.62 6.88
CA LEU A 377 20.56 5.27 5.70
C LEU A 377 19.97 6.68 5.53
N SER A 378 18.66 6.84 5.67
CA SER A 378 17.99 8.14 5.58
C SER A 378 18.57 9.12 6.61
N TYR A 379 18.74 8.68 7.85
CA TYR A 379 19.38 9.52 8.89
C TYR A 379 20.80 9.92 8.52
N ARG A 380 21.63 9.00 7.99
CA ARG A 380 23.03 9.29 7.59
C ARG A 380 23.11 10.24 6.41
N LEU A 381 22.12 10.22 5.52
CA LEU A 381 22.05 11.10 4.36
C LEU A 381 21.36 12.44 4.67
N GLY A 382 20.89 12.64 5.90
CA GLY A 382 20.15 13.85 6.30
C GLY A 382 18.78 13.97 5.61
N LEU A 383 18.23 12.84 5.13
CA LEU A 383 16.88 12.77 4.55
C LEU A 383 15.87 12.49 5.66
N ASP A 384 14.66 13.05 5.51
CA ASP A 384 13.57 12.73 6.41
C ASP A 384 13.06 11.31 6.14
N PRO A 385 13.20 10.37 7.11
CA PRO A 385 12.79 8.98 6.93
C PRO A 385 11.28 8.82 6.72
N ASP A 386 10.47 9.72 7.25
CA ASP A 386 9.01 9.62 7.13
C ASP A 386 8.53 10.03 5.74
N THR A 387 9.19 11.02 5.13
CA THR A 387 8.82 11.52 3.80
C THR A 387 9.32 10.61 2.68
N TYR A 388 10.57 10.12 2.77
CA TYR A 388 11.21 9.35 1.70
C TYR A 388 11.32 7.86 2.03
N GLY A 389 11.58 7.53 3.29
CA GLY A 389 11.84 6.15 3.72
C GLY A 389 10.61 5.27 3.68
N ILE A 390 9.47 5.71 4.25
CA ILE A 390 8.26 4.89 4.35
C ILE A 390 7.75 4.46 2.97
N PRO A 391 7.55 5.33 1.96
CA PRO A 391 7.08 4.90 0.63
C PRO A 391 8.02 3.92 -0.06
N ILE A 392 9.35 4.11 0.08
CA ILE A 392 10.36 3.22 -0.51
C ILE A 392 10.30 1.85 0.16
N ILE A 393 10.24 1.83 1.49
CA ILE A 393 10.16 0.59 2.28
C ILE A 393 8.88 -0.17 1.92
N THR A 394 7.73 0.52 1.87
CA THR A 394 6.44 -0.08 1.52
C THR A 394 6.50 -0.72 0.13
N ALA A 395 6.94 0.00 -0.88
CA ALA A 395 7.05 -0.54 -2.24
C ALA A 395 8.03 -1.73 -2.34
N ALA A 396 9.16 -1.67 -1.64
CA ALA A 396 10.10 -2.78 -1.59
C ALA A 396 9.50 -4.01 -0.89
N VAL A 397 8.72 -3.78 0.18
CA VAL A 397 8.04 -4.85 0.93
C VAL A 397 6.89 -5.43 0.12
N ASP A 398 6.19 -4.65 -0.71
CA ASP A 398 5.16 -5.15 -1.63
C ASP A 398 5.78 -6.15 -2.62
N LEU A 399 6.90 -5.80 -3.24
CA LEU A 399 7.59 -6.69 -4.18
C LEU A 399 8.13 -7.95 -3.49
N LEU A 400 8.86 -7.80 -2.38
CA LEU A 400 9.43 -8.93 -1.64
C LEU A 400 8.34 -9.77 -0.98
N GLY A 401 7.25 -9.14 -0.54
CA GLY A 401 6.05 -9.79 -0.01
C GLY A 401 5.38 -10.67 -1.07
N PHE A 402 5.16 -10.13 -2.27
CA PHE A 402 4.60 -10.93 -3.36
C PHE A 402 5.52 -12.11 -3.72
N MET A 403 6.83 -11.90 -3.80
CA MET A 403 7.79 -13.00 -4.01
C MET A 403 7.72 -14.05 -2.88
N SER A 404 7.56 -13.61 -1.64
CA SER A 404 7.42 -14.52 -0.49
C SER A 404 6.13 -15.35 -0.57
N LEU A 405 5.04 -14.76 -1.08
CA LEU A 405 3.79 -15.46 -1.33
C LEU A 405 3.96 -16.54 -2.40
N ILE A 406 4.64 -16.24 -3.50
CA ILE A 406 4.98 -17.22 -4.53
C ILE A 406 5.81 -18.36 -3.94
N ILE A 407 6.84 -18.06 -3.15
CA ILE A 407 7.67 -19.08 -2.50
C ILE A 407 6.81 -19.99 -1.61
N ALA A 408 5.91 -19.41 -0.82
CA ALA A 408 5.01 -20.19 0.03
C ALA A 408 4.06 -21.07 -0.80
N LEU A 409 3.51 -20.56 -1.92
CA LEU A 409 2.67 -21.36 -2.83
C LEU A 409 3.45 -22.57 -3.41
N ILE A 410 4.70 -22.38 -3.80
CA ILE A 410 5.58 -23.46 -4.26
C ILE A 410 5.78 -24.50 -3.15
N VAL A 411 6.10 -24.07 -1.93
CA VAL A 411 6.33 -24.97 -0.78
C VAL A 411 5.09 -25.79 -0.44
N PHE A 412 3.90 -25.22 -0.58
CA PHE A 412 2.62 -25.91 -0.32
C PHE A 412 2.09 -26.69 -1.55
N GLY A 413 2.83 -26.70 -2.68
CA GLY A 413 2.42 -27.42 -3.89
C GLY A 413 1.20 -26.80 -4.59
N LEU A 414 0.97 -25.52 -4.37
CA LEU A 414 -0.14 -24.75 -4.95
C LEU A 414 0.31 -23.87 -6.14
N ALA A 415 1.59 -23.83 -6.44
CA ALA A 415 2.15 -23.24 -7.64
C ALA A 415 2.16 -24.30 -8.72
N GLY A 416 1.14 -24.30 -9.59
CA GLY A 416 1.05 -25.16 -10.77
C GLY A 416 2.07 -24.80 -11.84
#